data_dcd622ffc0aa4f477066a122f761263e
#
_entry.id   dcd622ffc0aa4f477066a122f761263e
#
_cell.length_a   1.000
_cell.length_b   1.000
_cell.length_c   1.000
_cell.angle_alpha   90.00
_cell.angle_beta   90.00
_cell.angle_gamma   90.00
#
_symmetry.space_group_name_H-M   'P 1'
#
loop_
_entity.id
_entity.type
_entity.pdbx_description
1 polymer ?
#
loop_
_entity_poly.entity_id
_entity_poly.type
_entity_poly.pdbx_seq_one_letter_code
_entity_poly.pdbx_strand_id
1 'polypeptide(L)'
;MSYKTILVHIDDTSRSPYRIQLAAELAIKLDAHLVGIADTGVSRFIYQDGNINGVDPSLLSHLEYLRERANQNVTDFKKQVEQIGVDSFDGAVTQDDAVGGIGLRARYCDLVVVGQTNPEESSPAVMDDFPEYMILNSGRPVLIIPYAGEFHHIGKRPLIAWDGSRAATRAITDAIPLLKKSDLVHVAIINPKNDVHGEQPGADIAAYLARHGIRLEVSVHRTKLDIGNALLSLSADLNSDLIVMGGYGHSRFKEMIMGGATRTILESMTIPVFMSH
;
A
#
# COMPACT_ATOMS: atom_id res chain seq x y z
N MET A 1 -0.35 -15.15 13.01
CA MET A 1 0.25 -15.15 11.64
C MET A 1 1.23 -14.00 11.58
N SER A 2 2.32 -14.13 10.84
CA SER A 2 3.28 -13.04 10.55
C SER A 2 3.40 -12.96 9.04
N TYR A 3 3.70 -11.80 8.48
CA TYR A 3 4.10 -11.73 7.07
C TYR A 3 5.41 -12.48 6.89
N LYS A 4 5.50 -13.29 5.84
CA LYS A 4 6.70 -14.05 5.46
C LYS A 4 7.32 -13.53 4.19
N THR A 5 6.54 -12.84 3.36
CA THR A 5 7.01 -12.22 2.12
C THR A 5 6.40 -10.84 1.97
N ILE A 6 7.25 -9.83 1.83
CA ILE A 6 6.87 -8.44 1.56
C ILE A 6 7.37 -8.10 0.15
N LEU A 7 6.48 -7.63 -0.72
CA LEU A 7 6.84 -7.14 -2.04
C LEU A 7 6.91 -5.61 -2.00
N VAL A 8 7.99 -5.04 -2.53
CA VAL A 8 8.12 -3.59 -2.73
C VAL A 8 8.26 -3.27 -4.22
N HIS A 9 7.44 -2.35 -4.70
CA HIS A 9 7.58 -1.77 -6.04
C HIS A 9 8.81 -0.86 -6.08
N ILE A 10 9.64 -1.05 -7.08
CA ILE A 10 10.86 -0.28 -7.34
C ILE A 10 10.69 0.47 -8.65
N ASP A 11 10.90 1.77 -8.63
CA ASP A 11 10.89 2.64 -9.80
C ASP A 11 12.03 3.66 -9.73
N ASP A 12 12.08 4.57 -10.67
CA ASP A 12 13.08 5.64 -10.79
C ASP A 12 12.61 6.97 -10.15
N THR A 13 11.52 6.97 -9.42
CA THR A 13 11.05 8.16 -8.70
C THR A 13 11.99 8.52 -7.56
N SER A 14 12.05 9.80 -7.23
CA SER A 14 12.87 10.34 -6.13
C SER A 14 12.56 9.68 -4.77
N ARG A 15 11.34 9.17 -4.61
CA ARG A 15 10.88 8.52 -3.37
C ARG A 15 11.10 7.02 -3.32
N SER A 16 11.52 6.39 -4.41
CA SER A 16 11.78 4.94 -4.46
C SER A 16 12.77 4.46 -3.39
N PRO A 17 13.94 5.12 -3.20
CA PRO A 17 14.89 4.70 -2.16
C PRO A 17 14.30 4.77 -0.75
N TYR A 18 13.47 5.75 -0.47
CA TYR A 18 12.83 5.90 0.82
C TYR A 18 11.75 4.82 1.06
N ARG A 19 10.95 4.51 0.05
CA ARG A 19 9.99 3.40 0.08
C ARG A 19 10.68 2.07 0.31
N ILE A 20 11.81 1.83 -0.36
CA ILE A 20 12.65 0.64 -0.17
C ILE A 20 13.14 0.55 1.28
N GLN A 21 13.64 1.65 1.85
CA GLN A 21 14.09 1.69 3.24
C GLN A 21 12.99 1.27 4.20
N LEU A 22 11.80 1.85 4.07
CA LEU A 22 10.66 1.52 4.95
C LEU A 22 10.22 0.06 4.81
N ALA A 23 10.21 -0.49 3.58
CA ALA A 23 9.90 -1.89 3.33
C ALA A 23 10.97 -2.82 3.93
N ALA A 24 12.24 -2.45 3.85
CA ALA A 24 13.36 -3.18 4.45
C ALA A 24 13.27 -3.20 5.99
N GLU A 25 12.99 -2.07 6.61
CA GLU A 25 12.79 -1.98 8.07
C GLU A 25 11.60 -2.84 8.53
N LEU A 26 10.52 -2.89 7.76
CA LEU A 26 9.39 -3.77 8.03
C LEU A 26 9.77 -5.24 7.87
N ALA A 27 10.54 -5.60 6.85
CA ALA A 27 11.00 -6.97 6.62
C ALA A 27 11.87 -7.46 7.79
N ILE A 28 12.81 -6.65 8.26
CA ILE A 28 13.62 -6.93 9.44
C ILE A 28 12.74 -7.08 10.70
N LYS A 29 11.85 -6.12 10.97
CA LYS A 29 10.96 -6.12 12.14
C LYS A 29 10.06 -7.37 12.21
N LEU A 30 9.68 -7.93 11.06
CA LEU A 30 8.72 -9.03 10.94
C LEU A 30 9.37 -10.38 10.63
N ASP A 31 10.69 -10.44 10.45
CA ASP A 31 11.43 -11.63 9.99
C ASP A 31 10.83 -12.16 8.68
N ALA A 32 10.75 -11.28 7.67
CA ALA A 32 10.15 -11.54 6.38
C ALA A 32 11.17 -11.44 5.24
N HIS A 33 10.96 -12.23 4.20
CA HIS A 33 11.68 -12.12 2.94
C HIS A 33 11.20 -10.88 2.17
N LEU A 34 12.11 -10.05 1.68
CA LEU A 34 11.82 -8.83 0.93
C LEU A 34 12.03 -9.05 -0.58
N VAL A 35 10.99 -8.86 -1.36
CA VAL A 35 11.04 -8.98 -2.82
C VAL A 35 10.90 -7.61 -3.46
N GLY A 36 11.94 -7.14 -4.14
CA GLY A 36 11.91 -5.91 -4.92
C GLY A 36 11.55 -6.19 -6.38
N ILE A 37 10.52 -5.52 -6.90
CA ILE A 37 10.10 -5.68 -8.30
C ILE A 37 10.15 -4.33 -9.01
N ALA A 38 10.96 -4.28 -10.08
CA ALA A 38 10.93 -3.20 -11.06
C ALA A 38 10.20 -3.67 -12.33
N ASP A 39 9.51 -2.77 -12.99
CA ASP A 39 8.84 -3.02 -14.26
C ASP A 39 9.47 -2.21 -15.40
N THR A 40 9.26 -2.66 -16.64
CA THR A 40 9.73 -1.94 -17.83
C THR A 40 8.77 -0.82 -18.26
N GLY A 41 7.56 -0.80 -17.73
CA GLY A 41 6.49 0.13 -18.11
C GLY A 41 5.84 -0.20 -19.46
N VAL A 42 6.18 -1.32 -20.06
CA VAL A 42 5.68 -1.71 -21.38
C VAL A 42 4.95 -3.04 -21.28
N SER A 43 3.69 -3.04 -21.67
CA SER A 43 2.86 -4.24 -21.61
C SER A 43 3.52 -5.42 -22.36
N ARG A 44 3.52 -6.59 -21.73
CA ARG A 44 4.03 -7.85 -22.30
C ARG A 44 3.43 -8.20 -23.65
N PHE A 45 2.24 -7.72 -23.96
CA PHE A 45 1.58 -7.99 -25.25
C PHE A 45 2.32 -7.36 -26.42
N ILE A 46 3.08 -6.26 -26.20
CA ILE A 46 3.92 -5.65 -27.24
C ILE A 46 5.07 -6.58 -27.62
N TYR A 47 5.58 -7.39 -26.67
CA TYR A 47 6.64 -8.36 -26.93
C TYR A 47 6.15 -9.68 -27.53
N GLN A 48 4.85 -9.99 -27.43
CA GLN A 48 4.26 -11.27 -27.88
C GLN A 48 3.81 -11.28 -29.33
N ASP A 49 3.50 -10.11 -29.90
CA ASP A 49 3.14 -10.00 -31.32
C ASP A 49 4.38 -10.24 -32.20
N GLY A 50 4.75 -11.50 -32.40
CA GLY A 50 5.93 -12.02 -33.10
C GLY A 50 6.24 -11.45 -34.51
N ASN A 51 5.73 -10.28 -34.83
CA ASN A 51 5.97 -9.50 -36.02
C ASN A 51 7.14 -8.50 -35.86
N ILE A 52 8.18 -8.92 -35.10
CA ILE A 52 9.39 -8.13 -34.88
C ILE A 52 10.18 -7.88 -36.18
N ASN A 53 9.86 -8.59 -37.25
CA ASN A 53 10.54 -8.44 -38.55
C ASN A 53 10.28 -7.12 -39.31
N GLY A 54 9.58 -6.16 -38.70
CA GLY A 54 9.31 -4.82 -39.24
C GLY A 54 9.31 -3.72 -38.17
N VAL A 55 9.82 -3.99 -36.96
CA VAL A 55 9.85 -3.01 -35.88
C VAL A 55 10.93 -1.98 -36.16
N ASP A 56 10.56 -0.70 -36.00
CA ASP A 56 11.46 0.43 -36.09
C ASP A 56 12.67 0.25 -35.15
N PRO A 57 13.91 0.34 -35.62
CA PRO A 57 15.11 0.25 -34.80
C PRO A 57 15.08 1.21 -33.59
N SER A 58 14.44 2.37 -33.71
CA SER A 58 14.28 3.33 -32.62
C SER A 58 13.42 2.78 -31.48
N LEU A 59 12.38 2.00 -31.79
CA LEU A 59 11.55 1.35 -30.79
C LEU A 59 12.33 0.25 -30.05
N LEU A 60 13.12 -0.55 -30.77
CA LEU A 60 13.96 -1.57 -30.13
C LEU A 60 14.96 -0.95 -29.14
N SER A 61 15.64 0.11 -29.55
CA SER A 61 16.58 0.83 -28.69
C SER A 61 15.87 1.43 -27.45
N HIS A 62 14.63 1.91 -27.61
CA HIS A 62 13.86 2.42 -26.49
C HIS A 62 13.45 1.31 -25.52
N LEU A 63 13.03 0.14 -26.00
CA LEU A 63 12.71 -1.01 -25.18
C LEU A 63 13.93 -1.54 -24.41
N GLU A 64 15.11 -1.57 -25.05
CA GLU A 64 16.36 -1.91 -24.37
C GLU A 64 16.70 -0.91 -23.28
N TYR A 65 16.59 0.37 -23.54
CA TYR A 65 16.79 1.43 -22.52
C TYR A 65 15.86 1.22 -21.29
N LEU A 66 14.56 0.96 -21.50
CA LEU A 66 13.62 0.73 -20.41
C LEU A 66 13.99 -0.51 -19.59
N ARG A 67 14.46 -1.56 -20.26
CA ARG A 67 14.93 -2.79 -19.60
C ARG A 67 16.21 -2.56 -18.79
N GLU A 68 17.18 -1.83 -19.36
CA GLU A 68 18.42 -1.48 -18.66
C GLU A 68 18.13 -0.62 -17.42
N ARG A 69 17.23 0.36 -17.55
CA ARG A 69 16.76 1.18 -16.44
C ARG A 69 16.15 0.33 -15.32
N ALA A 70 15.25 -0.58 -15.64
CA ALA A 70 14.64 -1.48 -14.66
C ALA A 70 15.68 -2.41 -13.99
N ASN A 71 16.68 -2.91 -14.74
CA ASN A 71 17.78 -3.69 -14.19
C ASN A 71 18.68 -2.87 -13.25
N GLN A 72 18.92 -1.58 -13.58
CA GLN A 72 19.67 -0.69 -12.72
C GLN A 72 18.93 -0.45 -11.40
N ASN A 73 17.61 -0.20 -11.46
CA ASN A 73 16.79 -0.04 -10.27
C ASN A 73 16.86 -1.26 -9.35
N VAL A 74 16.82 -2.49 -9.90
CA VAL A 74 16.98 -3.72 -9.12
C VAL A 74 18.39 -3.84 -8.52
N THR A 75 19.41 -3.42 -9.24
CA THR A 75 20.80 -3.42 -8.75
C THR A 75 20.96 -2.47 -7.57
N ASP A 76 20.42 -1.27 -7.68
CA ASP A 76 20.47 -0.26 -6.62
C ASP A 76 19.63 -0.69 -5.40
N PHE A 77 18.46 -1.31 -5.63
CA PHE A 77 17.68 -1.93 -4.57
C PHE A 77 18.49 -2.97 -3.79
N LYS A 78 19.10 -3.94 -4.46
CA LYS A 78 19.90 -5.00 -3.79
C LYS A 78 21.00 -4.41 -2.94
N LYS A 79 21.74 -3.43 -3.49
CA LYS A 79 22.79 -2.72 -2.76
C LYS A 79 22.24 -2.00 -1.53
N GLN A 80 21.11 -1.32 -1.66
CA GLN A 80 20.50 -0.58 -0.56
C GLN A 80 20.03 -1.51 0.56
N VAL A 81 19.32 -2.59 0.24
CA VAL A 81 18.79 -3.51 1.25
C VAL A 81 19.88 -4.30 1.95
N GLU A 82 20.97 -4.62 1.26
CA GLU A 82 22.18 -5.20 1.86
C GLU A 82 22.83 -4.25 2.86
N GLN A 83 22.94 -2.96 2.52
CA GLN A 83 23.47 -1.93 3.43
C GLN A 83 22.58 -1.70 4.66
N ILE A 84 21.26 -1.84 4.53
CA ILE A 84 20.32 -1.75 5.64
C ILE A 84 20.40 -2.99 6.54
N GLY A 85 20.90 -4.13 6.03
CA GLY A 85 21.06 -5.37 6.77
C GLY A 85 19.83 -6.28 6.72
N VAL A 86 19.15 -6.34 5.57
CA VAL A 86 18.07 -7.33 5.34
C VAL A 86 18.71 -8.68 5.06
N ASP A 87 18.41 -9.69 5.89
CA ASP A 87 19.02 -11.02 5.78
C ASP A 87 18.52 -11.83 4.57
N SER A 88 17.26 -11.61 4.14
CA SER A 88 16.63 -12.38 3.09
C SER A 88 15.89 -11.48 2.11
N PHE A 89 16.41 -11.38 0.88
CA PHE A 89 15.80 -10.57 -0.17
C PHE A 89 16.10 -11.09 -1.57
N ASP A 90 15.19 -10.77 -2.50
CA ASP A 90 15.34 -10.97 -3.93
C ASP A 90 14.91 -9.73 -4.70
N GLY A 91 15.48 -9.54 -5.88
CA GLY A 91 15.08 -8.47 -6.79
C GLY A 91 14.92 -9.00 -8.21
N ALA A 92 13.83 -8.62 -8.87
CA ALA A 92 13.53 -9.05 -10.24
C ALA A 92 12.94 -7.92 -11.08
N VAL A 93 13.19 -7.99 -12.39
CA VAL A 93 12.53 -7.16 -13.39
C VAL A 93 11.36 -7.92 -13.99
N THR A 94 10.23 -7.26 -14.17
CA THR A 94 9.10 -7.76 -14.97
C THR A 94 9.07 -7.04 -16.31
N GLN A 95 8.99 -7.82 -17.40
CA GLN A 95 8.80 -7.29 -18.76
C GLN A 95 7.31 -7.04 -18.99
N ASP A 96 6.75 -6.11 -18.22
CA ASP A 96 5.35 -5.74 -18.27
C ASP A 96 5.21 -4.31 -17.73
N ASP A 97 3.99 -3.76 -17.79
CA ASP A 97 3.66 -2.59 -17.01
C ASP A 97 3.52 -2.94 -15.52
N ALA A 98 3.54 -1.93 -14.66
CA ALA A 98 3.45 -2.11 -13.21
C ALA A 98 2.17 -2.87 -12.81
N VAL A 99 1.07 -2.61 -13.48
CA VAL A 99 -0.24 -3.23 -13.22
C VAL A 99 -0.20 -4.74 -13.50
N GLY A 100 0.24 -5.14 -14.69
CA GLY A 100 0.31 -6.53 -15.11
C GLY A 100 1.37 -7.33 -14.37
N GLY A 101 2.56 -6.77 -14.26
CA GLY A 101 3.73 -7.45 -13.69
C GLY A 101 3.67 -7.58 -12.17
N ILE A 102 3.46 -6.47 -11.47
CA ILE A 102 3.45 -6.43 -10.00
C ILE A 102 2.17 -7.06 -9.46
N GLY A 103 1.02 -6.78 -10.09
CA GLY A 103 -0.26 -7.35 -9.68
C GLY A 103 -0.30 -8.88 -9.68
N LEU A 104 0.38 -9.53 -10.65
CA LEU A 104 0.50 -11.00 -10.66
C LEU A 104 1.43 -11.52 -9.56
N ARG A 105 2.57 -10.87 -9.33
CA ARG A 105 3.52 -11.26 -8.30
C ARG A 105 3.01 -11.02 -6.89
N ALA A 106 2.18 -10.01 -6.70
CA ALA A 106 1.51 -9.71 -5.44
C ALA A 106 0.75 -10.89 -4.84
N ARG A 107 0.21 -11.78 -5.68
CA ARG A 107 -0.53 -12.97 -5.24
C ARG A 107 0.29 -13.95 -4.40
N TYR A 108 1.61 -13.87 -4.50
CA TYR A 108 2.56 -14.78 -3.83
C TYR A 108 3.28 -14.11 -2.66
N CYS A 109 2.81 -12.96 -2.18
CA CYS A 109 3.32 -12.28 -1.00
C CYS A 109 2.21 -11.98 0.01
N ASP A 110 2.57 -11.53 1.20
CA ASP A 110 1.63 -11.25 2.30
C ASP A 110 1.29 -9.76 2.39
N LEU A 111 2.18 -8.90 1.90
CA LEU A 111 2.05 -7.44 1.88
C LEU A 111 2.70 -6.87 0.63
N VAL A 112 2.04 -5.91 0.01
CA VAL A 112 2.59 -5.13 -1.10
C VAL A 112 2.85 -3.71 -0.66
N VAL A 113 4.04 -3.18 -0.95
CA VAL A 113 4.43 -1.79 -0.64
C VAL A 113 4.58 -1.02 -1.94
N VAL A 114 3.80 0.05 -2.09
CA VAL A 114 3.80 0.94 -3.27
C VAL A 114 3.95 2.41 -2.84
N GLY A 115 4.28 3.29 -3.77
CA GLY A 115 4.25 4.74 -3.55
C GLY A 115 2.86 5.32 -3.80
N GLN A 116 2.52 6.42 -3.13
CA GLN A 116 1.44 7.29 -3.53
C GLN A 116 1.81 7.94 -4.88
N THR A 117 0.84 8.14 -5.75
CA THR A 117 1.04 8.89 -7.00
C THR A 117 1.47 10.33 -6.69
N ASN A 118 2.59 10.76 -7.28
CA ASN A 118 3.06 12.14 -7.17
C ASN A 118 2.68 12.91 -8.45
N PRO A 119 1.77 13.91 -8.39
CA PRO A 119 1.35 14.65 -9.58
C PRO A 119 2.48 15.47 -10.23
N GLU A 120 3.54 15.78 -9.49
CA GLU A 120 4.69 16.57 -9.97
C GLU A 120 5.80 15.70 -10.56
N GLU A 121 5.74 14.39 -10.36
CA GLU A 121 6.77 13.44 -10.79
C GLU A 121 6.11 12.23 -11.47
N SER A 122 5.83 12.32 -12.75
CA SER A 122 5.27 11.20 -13.50
C SER A 122 6.37 10.20 -13.86
N SER A 123 6.14 8.91 -13.57
CA SER A 123 6.96 7.83 -14.10
C SER A 123 6.31 7.28 -15.38
N PRO A 124 7.04 7.19 -16.49
CA PRO A 124 6.49 6.59 -17.72
C PRO A 124 6.06 5.12 -17.57
N ALA A 125 6.56 4.48 -16.51
CA ALA A 125 6.32 3.06 -16.22
C ALA A 125 5.08 2.83 -15.35
N VAL A 126 4.58 3.85 -14.67
CA VAL A 126 3.53 3.71 -13.65
C VAL A 126 2.33 4.59 -13.99
N MET A 127 1.15 3.99 -14.04
CA MET A 127 -0.11 4.71 -14.27
C MET A 127 -0.49 5.52 -13.01
N ASP A 128 -1.17 6.65 -13.20
CA ASP A 128 -1.59 7.54 -12.11
C ASP A 128 -2.52 6.85 -11.09
N ASP A 129 -3.27 5.83 -11.51
CA ASP A 129 -4.18 5.03 -10.67
C ASP A 129 -3.57 3.70 -10.19
N PHE A 130 -2.23 3.57 -10.23
CA PHE A 130 -1.56 2.33 -9.83
C PHE A 130 -1.83 1.91 -8.38
N PRO A 131 -1.80 2.79 -7.36
CA PRO A 131 -2.14 2.41 -6.00
C PRO A 131 -3.58 1.88 -5.89
N GLU A 132 -4.54 2.54 -6.55
CA GLU A 132 -5.94 2.13 -6.63
C GLU A 132 -6.09 0.75 -7.25
N TYR A 133 -5.42 0.54 -8.37
CA TYR A 133 -5.43 -0.74 -9.04
C TYR A 133 -4.91 -1.86 -8.13
N MET A 134 -3.80 -1.61 -7.41
CA MET A 134 -3.22 -2.58 -6.50
C MET A 134 -4.15 -2.93 -5.34
N ILE A 135 -4.83 -1.95 -4.74
CA ILE A 135 -5.83 -2.19 -3.68
C ILE A 135 -6.94 -3.12 -4.18
N LEU A 136 -7.45 -2.88 -5.40
CA LEU A 136 -8.60 -3.60 -5.94
C LEU A 136 -8.25 -4.98 -6.50
N ASN A 137 -7.03 -5.17 -7.04
CA ASN A 137 -6.73 -6.31 -7.91
C ASN A 137 -5.59 -7.21 -7.42
N SER A 138 -4.77 -6.78 -6.47
CA SER A 138 -3.66 -7.61 -5.95
C SER A 138 -4.15 -8.82 -5.15
N GLY A 139 -5.33 -8.73 -4.52
CA GLY A 139 -5.85 -9.72 -3.58
C GLY A 139 -5.04 -9.79 -2.27
N ARG A 140 -4.22 -8.79 -2.02
CA ARG A 140 -3.34 -8.65 -0.85
C ARG A 140 -3.48 -7.27 -0.24
N PRO A 141 -3.17 -7.10 1.06
CA PRO A 141 -3.08 -5.79 1.64
C PRO A 141 -1.99 -4.95 0.96
N VAL A 142 -2.26 -3.68 0.80
CA VAL A 142 -1.34 -2.72 0.18
C VAL A 142 -0.99 -1.63 1.18
N LEU A 143 0.31 -1.45 1.42
CA LEU A 143 0.86 -0.34 2.18
C LEU A 143 1.32 0.74 1.19
N ILE A 144 0.67 1.89 1.25
CA ILE A 144 0.96 3.03 0.39
C ILE A 144 1.83 4.02 1.16
N ILE A 145 2.97 4.39 0.60
CA ILE A 145 3.92 5.33 1.20
C ILE A 145 3.71 6.71 0.55
N PRO A 146 3.50 7.77 1.34
CA PRO A 146 3.33 9.12 0.80
C PRO A 146 4.53 9.58 -0.02
N TYR A 147 4.28 10.38 -1.05
CA TYR A 147 5.34 11.02 -1.84
C TYR A 147 6.05 12.16 -1.09
N ALA A 148 5.50 12.63 0.03
CA ALA A 148 6.07 13.68 0.86
C ALA A 148 6.17 13.24 2.33
N GLY A 149 7.02 13.93 3.10
CA GLY A 149 7.21 13.65 4.52
C GLY A 149 8.32 12.64 4.82
N GLU A 150 8.70 12.55 6.09
CA GLU A 150 9.66 11.58 6.63
C GLU A 150 8.99 10.77 7.73
N PHE A 151 9.15 9.45 7.70
CA PHE A 151 8.52 8.51 8.62
C PHE A 151 9.60 7.65 9.26
N HIS A 152 9.89 7.89 10.53
CA HIS A 152 10.90 7.11 11.28
C HIS A 152 10.38 5.76 11.74
N HIS A 153 9.07 5.59 11.75
CA HIS A 153 8.41 4.36 12.19
C HIS A 153 7.10 4.15 11.43
N ILE A 154 6.73 2.88 11.25
CA ILE A 154 5.41 2.50 10.74
C ILE A 154 4.77 1.52 11.74
N GLY A 155 3.55 1.84 12.17
CA GLY A 155 2.71 0.99 13.00
C GLY A 155 3.12 0.93 14.47
N LYS A 156 3.71 1.98 15.05
CA LYS A 156 3.81 2.15 16.51
C LYS A 156 2.51 2.67 17.10
N ARG A 157 1.87 3.62 16.43
CA ARG A 157 0.61 4.26 16.85
C ARG A 157 -0.39 4.29 15.68
N PRO A 158 -0.86 3.13 15.21
CA PRO A 158 -1.77 3.08 14.08
C PRO A 158 -3.17 3.59 14.45
N LEU A 159 -3.79 4.30 13.50
CA LEU A 159 -5.20 4.69 13.50
C LEU A 159 -5.98 3.73 12.61
N ILE A 160 -6.93 3.01 13.16
CA ILE A 160 -7.86 2.17 12.41
C ILE A 160 -9.14 2.98 12.11
N ALA A 161 -9.48 3.11 10.84
CA ALA A 161 -10.77 3.64 10.41
C ALA A 161 -11.79 2.49 10.33
N TRP A 162 -12.68 2.42 11.31
CA TRP A 162 -13.67 1.35 11.41
C TRP A 162 -15.06 1.83 11.01
N ASP A 163 -15.61 1.24 9.96
CA ASP A 163 -16.97 1.52 9.45
C ASP A 163 -17.90 0.29 9.43
N GLY A 164 -17.44 -0.85 9.93
CA GLY A 164 -18.18 -2.11 9.93
C GLY A 164 -18.25 -2.81 8.57
N SER A 165 -17.58 -2.29 7.53
CA SER A 165 -17.60 -2.88 6.21
C SER A 165 -16.73 -4.14 6.10
N ARG A 166 -16.98 -4.94 5.05
CA ARG A 166 -16.15 -6.11 4.73
C ARG A 166 -14.70 -5.73 4.42
N ALA A 167 -14.49 -4.60 3.72
CA ALA A 167 -13.16 -4.11 3.41
C ALA A 167 -12.40 -3.69 4.68
N ALA A 168 -13.05 -2.97 5.62
CA ALA A 168 -12.45 -2.64 6.91
C ALA A 168 -12.14 -3.89 7.74
N THR A 169 -13.03 -4.89 7.73
CA THR A 169 -12.78 -6.19 8.39
C THR A 169 -11.53 -6.87 7.82
N ARG A 170 -11.38 -6.90 6.48
CA ARG A 170 -10.18 -7.47 5.84
C ARG A 170 -8.93 -6.68 6.21
N ALA A 171 -8.97 -5.35 6.09
CA ALA A 171 -7.83 -4.50 6.39
C ALA A 171 -7.32 -4.71 7.83
N ILE A 172 -8.23 -4.78 8.81
CA ILE A 172 -7.87 -5.07 10.20
C ILE A 172 -7.25 -6.47 10.34
N THR A 173 -7.89 -7.49 9.75
CA THR A 173 -7.39 -8.87 9.84
C THR A 173 -6.01 -9.01 9.21
N ASP A 174 -5.81 -8.40 8.04
CA ASP A 174 -4.55 -8.41 7.33
C ASP A 174 -3.47 -7.60 8.10
N ALA A 175 -3.85 -6.53 8.81
CA ALA A 175 -2.93 -5.69 9.58
C ALA A 175 -2.52 -6.29 10.94
N ILE A 176 -3.15 -7.36 11.43
CA ILE A 176 -2.85 -7.95 12.76
C ILE A 176 -1.34 -8.13 13.01
N PRO A 177 -0.51 -8.61 12.06
CA PRO A 177 0.93 -8.74 12.28
C PRO A 177 1.63 -7.43 12.64
N LEU A 178 1.20 -6.31 12.07
CA LEU A 178 1.70 -4.96 12.37
C LEU A 178 1.13 -4.47 13.71
N LEU A 179 -0.19 -4.60 13.89
CA LEU A 179 -0.91 -4.13 15.08
C LEU A 179 -0.42 -4.78 16.37
N LYS A 180 0.01 -6.04 16.32
CA LYS A 180 0.62 -6.75 17.47
C LYS A 180 1.97 -6.17 17.91
N LYS A 181 2.62 -5.40 17.06
CA LYS A 181 3.92 -4.76 17.31
C LYS A 181 3.76 -3.27 17.67
N SER A 182 2.51 -2.76 17.73
CA SER A 182 2.22 -1.38 18.08
C SER A 182 2.26 -1.14 19.59
N ASP A 183 2.53 0.11 19.95
CA ASP A 183 2.50 0.57 21.35
C ASP A 183 1.03 0.78 21.79
N LEU A 184 0.22 1.39 20.92
CA LEU A 184 -1.18 1.68 21.14
C LEU A 184 -1.90 1.81 19.81
N VAL A 185 -2.99 1.09 19.61
CA VAL A 185 -3.86 1.19 18.44
C VAL A 185 -5.03 2.11 18.77
N HIS A 186 -5.33 3.06 17.89
CA HIS A 186 -6.54 3.88 18.01
C HIS A 186 -7.58 3.43 17.00
N VAL A 187 -8.79 3.11 17.45
CA VAL A 187 -9.92 2.75 16.57
C VAL A 187 -10.88 3.92 16.51
N ALA A 188 -11.00 4.53 15.34
CA ALA A 188 -11.90 5.64 15.10
C ALA A 188 -13.15 5.18 14.33
N ILE A 189 -14.31 5.58 14.84
CA ILE A 189 -15.60 5.37 14.19
C ILE A 189 -16.19 6.74 13.89
N ILE A 190 -16.26 7.08 12.59
CA ILE A 190 -16.75 8.37 12.15
C ILE A 190 -18.20 8.23 11.68
N ASN A 191 -19.09 9.07 12.22
CA ASN A 191 -20.51 9.10 11.89
C ASN A 191 -21.17 7.70 11.96
N PRO A 192 -21.11 7.00 13.11
CA PRO A 192 -21.66 5.64 13.22
C PRO A 192 -23.14 5.58 12.86
N LYS A 193 -23.52 4.50 12.18
CA LYS A 193 -24.90 4.19 11.84
C LYS A 193 -25.40 3.09 12.80
N ASN A 194 -26.58 3.25 13.38
CA ASN A 194 -27.11 2.31 14.38
C ASN A 194 -27.33 0.90 13.85
N ASP A 195 -27.67 0.76 12.57
CA ASP A 195 -27.88 -0.53 11.89
C ASP A 195 -26.58 -1.33 11.68
N VAL A 196 -25.43 -0.69 11.74
CA VAL A 196 -24.11 -1.32 11.55
C VAL A 196 -23.36 -1.47 12.87
N HIS A 197 -23.43 -0.47 13.74
CA HIS A 197 -22.58 -0.36 14.93
C HIS A 197 -23.32 -0.68 16.24
N GLY A 198 -24.63 -0.89 16.21
CA GLY A 198 -25.45 -1.14 17.40
C GLY A 198 -25.46 0.03 18.40
N GLU A 199 -25.81 -0.27 19.65
CA GLU A 199 -25.93 0.73 20.73
C GLU A 199 -24.56 1.21 21.25
N GLN A 200 -23.52 0.38 21.13
CA GLN A 200 -22.15 0.68 21.59
C GLN A 200 -21.16 0.56 20.42
N PRO A 201 -21.05 1.59 19.57
CA PRO A 201 -20.15 1.57 18.45
C PRO A 201 -18.71 1.26 18.87
N GLY A 202 -18.12 0.23 18.26
CA GLY A 202 -16.75 -0.18 18.50
C GLY A 202 -16.53 -1.22 19.60
N ALA A 203 -17.52 -1.61 20.37
CA ALA A 203 -17.35 -2.59 21.43
C ALA A 203 -16.89 -3.95 20.89
N ASP A 204 -17.52 -4.44 19.80
CA ASP A 204 -17.19 -5.74 19.21
C ASP A 204 -15.80 -5.76 18.56
N ILE A 205 -15.44 -4.71 17.83
CA ILE A 205 -14.08 -4.63 17.23
C ILE A 205 -13.01 -4.48 18.30
N ALA A 206 -13.30 -3.76 19.39
CA ALA A 206 -12.40 -3.68 20.54
C ALA A 206 -12.17 -5.05 21.18
N ALA A 207 -13.25 -5.80 21.43
CA ALA A 207 -13.18 -7.15 21.97
C ALA A 207 -12.40 -8.10 21.03
N TYR A 208 -12.62 -7.99 19.71
CA TYR A 208 -11.89 -8.76 18.70
C TYR A 208 -10.38 -8.50 18.77
N LEU A 209 -9.97 -7.23 18.72
CA LEU A 209 -8.56 -6.84 18.76
C LEU A 209 -7.90 -7.18 20.10
N ALA A 210 -8.61 -7.02 21.22
CA ALA A 210 -8.12 -7.40 22.55
C ALA A 210 -7.82 -8.91 22.65
N ARG A 211 -8.64 -9.78 22.02
CA ARG A 211 -8.37 -11.23 21.95
C ARG A 211 -7.10 -11.55 21.14
N HIS A 212 -6.68 -10.67 20.25
CA HIS A 212 -5.40 -10.78 19.57
C HIS A 212 -4.20 -10.23 20.37
N GLY A 213 -4.44 -9.73 21.59
CA GLY A 213 -3.42 -9.16 22.47
C GLY A 213 -3.00 -7.74 22.06
N ILE A 214 -3.86 -7.00 21.36
CA ILE A 214 -3.61 -5.65 20.87
C ILE A 214 -4.14 -4.66 21.91
N ARG A 215 -3.28 -3.71 22.35
CA ARG A 215 -3.70 -2.59 23.19
C ARG A 215 -4.36 -1.53 22.33
N LEU A 216 -5.54 -1.10 22.72
CA LEU A 216 -6.30 -0.15 21.91
C LEU A 216 -7.16 0.82 22.72
N GLU A 217 -7.47 1.92 22.09
CA GLU A 217 -8.51 2.88 22.50
C GLU A 217 -9.53 3.03 21.38
N VAL A 218 -10.79 3.26 21.73
CA VAL A 218 -11.86 3.49 20.77
C VAL A 218 -12.42 4.89 20.94
N SER A 219 -12.59 5.59 19.84
CA SER A 219 -13.24 6.89 19.82
C SER A 219 -14.35 6.98 18.77
N VAL A 220 -15.40 7.68 19.09
CA VAL A 220 -16.55 7.91 18.21
C VAL A 220 -16.59 9.40 17.88
N HIS A 221 -16.58 9.72 16.60
CA HIS A 221 -16.58 11.10 16.12
C HIS A 221 -17.82 11.38 15.28
N ARG A 222 -18.41 12.54 15.47
CA ARG A 222 -19.49 13.07 14.63
C ARG A 222 -19.02 14.33 13.94
N THR A 223 -19.02 14.35 12.63
CA THR A 223 -18.52 15.46 11.82
C THR A 223 -19.33 15.64 10.55
N LYS A 224 -19.31 16.86 10.02
CA LYS A 224 -19.82 17.20 8.68
C LYS A 224 -18.72 17.23 7.61
N LEU A 225 -17.45 17.10 8.02
CA LEU A 225 -16.32 17.02 7.11
C LEU A 225 -16.41 15.72 6.28
N ASP A 226 -15.75 15.72 5.14
CA ASP A 226 -15.45 14.50 4.41
C ASP A 226 -14.70 13.53 5.33
N ILE A 227 -15.04 12.25 5.24
CA ILE A 227 -14.51 11.20 6.13
C ILE A 227 -12.99 11.08 5.99
N GLY A 228 -12.45 11.17 4.76
CA GLY A 228 -11.01 11.11 4.51
C GLY A 228 -10.28 12.27 5.20
N ASN A 229 -10.78 13.50 5.04
CA ASN A 229 -10.23 14.68 5.72
C ASN A 229 -10.33 14.58 7.24
N ALA A 230 -11.44 14.05 7.77
CA ALA A 230 -11.60 13.84 9.20
C ALA A 230 -10.59 12.81 9.74
N LEU A 231 -10.31 11.73 8.99
CA LEU A 231 -9.30 10.72 9.34
C LEU A 231 -7.88 11.33 9.32
N LEU A 232 -7.55 12.13 8.30
CA LEU A 232 -6.25 12.80 8.22
C LEU A 232 -6.03 13.76 9.38
N SER A 233 -7.04 14.57 9.72
CA SER A 233 -6.97 15.49 10.88
C SER A 233 -6.80 14.72 12.18
N LEU A 234 -7.60 13.66 12.38
CA LEU A 234 -7.51 12.82 13.58
C LEU A 234 -6.15 12.10 13.69
N SER A 235 -5.59 11.65 12.57
CA SER A 235 -4.27 11.00 12.56
C SER A 235 -3.17 11.96 13.01
N ALA A 236 -3.27 13.23 12.62
CA ALA A 236 -2.35 14.27 13.07
C ALA A 236 -2.51 14.59 14.56
N ASP A 237 -3.75 14.76 15.04
CA ASP A 237 -4.05 15.03 16.45
C ASP A 237 -3.55 13.92 17.39
N LEU A 238 -3.62 12.66 16.94
CA LEU A 238 -3.19 11.48 17.68
C LEU A 238 -1.70 11.16 17.50
N ASN A 239 -0.99 11.91 16.65
CA ASN A 239 0.38 11.59 16.23
C ASN A 239 0.47 10.12 15.73
N SER A 240 -0.48 9.71 14.91
CA SER A 240 -0.49 8.39 14.31
C SER A 240 0.54 8.29 13.20
N ASP A 241 1.15 7.11 13.07
CA ASP A 241 2.21 6.81 12.09
C ASP A 241 1.77 5.83 10.99
N LEU A 242 0.48 5.44 11.03
CA LEU A 242 -0.14 4.55 10.06
C LEU A 242 -1.66 4.72 10.13
N ILE A 243 -2.34 4.80 8.98
CA ILE A 243 -3.78 4.60 8.90
C ILE A 243 -4.04 3.17 8.37
N VAL A 244 -4.94 2.44 9.02
CA VAL A 244 -5.45 1.14 8.56
C VAL A 244 -6.91 1.30 8.20
N MET A 245 -7.28 1.06 6.95
CA MET A 245 -8.65 1.23 6.48
C MET A 245 -9.03 0.28 5.35
N GLY A 246 -10.33 0.03 5.18
CA GLY A 246 -10.83 -0.62 3.99
C GLY A 246 -10.77 0.30 2.77
N GLY A 247 -10.33 -0.22 1.64
CA GLY A 247 -10.42 0.47 0.37
C GLY A 247 -11.72 0.11 -0.35
N TYR A 248 -12.42 1.09 -0.94
CA TYR A 248 -13.58 0.87 -1.84
C TYR A 248 -14.70 -0.02 -1.29
N GLY A 249 -15.09 0.15 -0.03
CA GLY A 249 -16.05 -0.69 0.70
C GLY A 249 -17.51 -0.66 0.20
N HIS A 250 -17.87 0.26 -0.67
CA HIS A 250 -19.20 0.33 -1.28
C HIS A 250 -19.21 -0.33 -2.66
N SER A 251 -20.24 -1.15 -2.94
CA SER A 251 -20.33 -2.01 -4.11
C SER A 251 -20.04 -1.27 -5.42
N ARG A 252 -19.26 -1.93 -6.30
CA ARG A 252 -18.91 -1.49 -7.67
C ARG A 252 -20.10 -1.07 -8.55
N PHE A 253 -21.34 -1.38 -8.16
CA PHE A 253 -22.56 -1.11 -8.93
C PHE A 253 -23.20 0.27 -8.70
N LYS A 254 -22.69 1.05 -7.72
CA LYS A 254 -23.12 2.46 -7.53
C LYS A 254 -21.99 3.41 -7.89
N GLU A 255 -21.49 3.18 -8.98
CA GLU A 255 -20.84 3.80 -9.79
C GLU A 255 -19.79 4.47 -9.98
N MET A 256 -19.13 4.76 -10.71
CA MET A 256 -18.40 5.97 -11.17
C MET A 256 -18.18 7.12 -10.13
N ILE A 257 -18.55 6.88 -8.86
CA ILE A 257 -18.15 7.71 -7.73
C ILE A 257 -17.24 6.85 -6.88
N MET A 258 -15.93 6.95 -7.14
CA MET A 258 -14.87 6.44 -6.26
C MET A 258 -15.22 6.85 -4.83
N GLY A 259 -15.27 5.90 -3.88
CA GLY A 259 -15.65 6.16 -2.50
C GLY A 259 -14.88 7.37 -1.95
N GLY A 260 -15.59 8.43 -1.57
CA GLY A 260 -14.98 9.72 -1.25
C GLY A 260 -13.79 9.61 -0.28
N ALA A 261 -13.93 8.83 0.79
CA ALA A 261 -12.88 8.69 1.78
C ALA A 261 -11.59 8.04 1.22
N THR A 262 -11.69 6.97 0.42
CA THR A 262 -10.50 6.31 -0.17
C THR A 262 -9.77 7.27 -1.10
N ARG A 263 -10.51 7.97 -1.95
CA ARG A 263 -9.94 8.95 -2.88
C ARG A 263 -9.27 10.09 -2.14
N THR A 264 -9.97 10.71 -1.19
CA THR A 264 -9.40 11.82 -0.39
C THR A 264 -8.11 11.39 0.32
N ILE A 265 -8.07 10.17 0.88
CA ILE A 265 -6.86 9.63 1.50
C ILE A 265 -5.76 9.46 0.47
N LEU A 266 -5.99 8.81 -0.66
CA LEU A 266 -4.95 8.57 -1.67
C LEU A 266 -4.41 9.87 -2.29
N GLU A 267 -5.24 10.89 -2.45
CA GLU A 267 -4.83 12.20 -2.95
C GLU A 267 -4.07 13.05 -1.91
N SER A 268 -4.43 12.94 -0.61
CA SER A 268 -4.02 13.90 0.43
C SER A 268 -3.32 13.26 1.64
N MET A 269 -2.96 12.00 1.58
CA MET A 269 -2.31 11.31 2.70
C MET A 269 -0.98 11.95 3.10
N THR A 270 -0.79 12.09 4.40
CA THR A 270 0.41 12.67 5.01
C THR A 270 1.20 11.67 5.85
N ILE A 271 0.66 10.47 6.05
CA ILE A 271 1.29 9.34 6.72
C ILE A 271 1.00 8.07 5.92
N PRO A 272 1.80 6.99 6.06
CA PRO A 272 1.55 5.70 5.42
C PRO A 272 0.14 5.18 5.65
N VAL A 273 -0.44 4.55 4.62
CA VAL A 273 -1.80 4.00 4.68
C VAL A 273 -1.80 2.54 4.26
N PHE A 274 -2.40 1.71 5.10
CA PHE A 274 -2.59 0.28 4.87
C PHE A 274 -4.03 0.03 4.46
N MET A 275 -4.23 -0.55 3.27
CA MET A 275 -5.56 -0.82 2.72
C MET A 275 -5.72 -2.27 2.30
N SER A 276 -6.95 -2.80 2.47
CA SER A 276 -7.43 -4.04 1.83
C SER A 276 -8.82 -3.84 1.28
N HIS A 277 -9.17 -4.63 0.25
CA HIS A 277 -10.49 -4.59 -0.40
C HIS A 277 -11.21 -5.93 -0.29
#